data_757e3ebc155fed0a6ae697f6b5baf10f
#
_entry.id   757e3ebc155fed0a6ae697f6b5baf10f
#
_cell.length_a   1.000
_cell.length_b   1.000
_cell.length_c   1.000
_cell.angle_alpha   90.00
_cell.angle_beta   90.00
_cell.angle_gamma   90.00
#
_symmetry.space_group_name_H-M   'P 1'
#
loop_
_entity.id
_entity.type
_entity.pdbx_description
1 polymer ?
#
loop_
_entity_poly.entity_id
_entity_poly.type
_entity_poly.pdbx_seq_one_letter_code
_entity_poly.pdbx_strand_id
1 'polypeptide(L)'
;MQQLSQSLTENLSALDARFGKSADYYAKKIVLYGCPGCIVMFDGMASLDSLWELLLDAAGRQSASVRLTGTQAYAHILHGSAFPAESTPVQDMPQLVARLTAGMAVLLLEGCSSGIVFSVQGLKFRSVEEPSAEGNLRGSREGFTDLLRVNLSLLRRLVRTDTLVQEAAQAHTCCNTEYALCYCKDRADPAMVRRVRAILQSARPELLLDSSYFVPWLLPGKARLFTPVHYTERPAVAAAKLCEGKLVILVNGSPSALILPALFSEQFECLDDYASTAVFSSFLRVLKYFSFYLTVFLPGVFVCVAVYLPELLPPQLLYKIEAAEKATPLPLFAEMLLVILLLEIIREAGLRMPQSLGHSVSLVSALIIGDAAIATGLMSTPVIFVASITAIAVFVTPGLYEPATLLRIGTVLLAGLAGPVGLAAAFFGFLLSLVSTEALGVPYLAPHPFPQQPLSEDGVLRRNYRQLSRRGFNIWQKREKGKRRS
;
A
#
# COMPACT_ATOMS: atom_id res chain seq x y z
N MET A 1 30.01 22.05 -2.81
CA MET A 1 28.59 22.50 -2.84
C MET A 1 28.34 23.05 -4.24
N GLN A 2 27.31 22.58 -4.92
CA GLN A 2 27.01 23.02 -6.29
C GLN A 2 26.16 24.30 -6.17
N GLN A 3 26.81 25.45 -6.34
CA GLN A 3 26.14 26.76 -6.37
C GLN A 3 25.27 26.86 -7.63
N LEU A 4 24.23 27.68 -7.59
CA LEU A 4 23.40 27.98 -8.74
C LEU A 4 24.21 28.78 -9.78
N SER A 5 24.10 28.40 -11.06
CA SER A 5 24.71 29.11 -12.17
C SER A 5 23.92 30.40 -12.49
N GLN A 6 24.59 31.40 -13.05
CA GLN A 6 23.93 32.57 -13.62
C GLN A 6 23.09 32.23 -14.87
N SER A 7 23.38 31.11 -15.52
CA SER A 7 22.65 30.61 -16.69
C SER A 7 21.39 29.85 -16.23
N LEU A 8 20.24 30.37 -16.60
CA LEU A 8 18.94 29.71 -16.37
C LEU A 8 18.89 28.32 -17.02
N THR A 9 19.49 28.20 -18.22
CA THR A 9 19.50 26.94 -18.97
C THR A 9 20.28 25.84 -18.25
N GLU A 10 21.42 26.16 -17.64
CA GLU A 10 22.21 25.19 -16.86
C GLU A 10 21.46 24.72 -15.61
N ASN A 11 20.84 25.65 -14.88
CA ASN A 11 20.07 25.32 -13.70
C ASN A 11 18.87 24.43 -14.04
N LEU A 12 18.14 24.75 -15.11
CA LEU A 12 17.01 23.92 -15.58
C LEU A 12 17.47 22.54 -16.03
N SER A 13 18.56 22.44 -16.79
CA SER A 13 19.08 21.12 -17.21
C SER A 13 19.49 20.24 -16.01
N ALA A 14 20.07 20.85 -14.96
CA ALA A 14 20.38 20.13 -13.71
C ALA A 14 19.13 19.65 -12.95
N LEU A 15 18.05 20.44 -12.98
CA LEU A 15 16.76 20.05 -12.39
C LEU A 15 16.05 18.99 -13.24
N ASP A 16 16.06 19.14 -14.56
CA ASP A 16 15.48 18.16 -15.50
C ASP A 16 16.19 16.80 -15.42
N ALA A 17 17.50 16.78 -15.23
CA ALA A 17 18.24 15.53 -15.01
C ALA A 17 17.79 14.82 -13.72
N ARG A 18 17.36 15.57 -12.70
CA ARG A 18 16.89 15.03 -11.42
C ARG A 18 15.41 14.65 -11.46
N PHE A 19 14.56 15.53 -11.97
CA PHE A 19 13.10 15.44 -11.84
C PHE A 19 12.37 15.24 -13.18
N GLY A 20 13.01 15.41 -14.33
CA GLY A 20 12.37 15.42 -15.66
C GLY A 20 11.62 14.12 -16.03
N LYS A 21 11.81 13.02 -15.25
CA LYS A 21 11.01 11.79 -15.38
C LYS A 21 9.77 11.76 -14.49
N SER A 22 9.60 12.75 -13.63
CA SER A 22 8.49 12.80 -12.69
C SER A 22 7.36 13.67 -13.26
N ALA A 23 6.17 13.11 -13.37
CA ALA A 23 5.02 13.77 -14.01
C ALA A 23 4.48 14.96 -13.21
N ASP A 24 4.77 15.02 -11.92
CA ASP A 24 4.42 16.11 -11.03
C ASP A 24 5.40 17.29 -11.07
N TYR A 25 6.55 17.13 -11.75
CA TYR A 25 7.52 18.21 -11.92
C TYR A 25 7.07 19.19 -12.99
N TYR A 26 6.94 20.46 -12.61
CA TYR A 26 6.46 21.53 -13.46
C TYR A 26 7.47 22.66 -13.53
N ALA A 27 7.91 22.99 -14.75
CA ALA A 27 8.81 24.10 -15.04
C ALA A 27 8.20 24.97 -16.15
N LYS A 28 7.79 26.20 -15.83
CA LYS A 28 7.20 27.13 -16.77
C LYS A 28 8.09 28.34 -16.97
N LYS A 29 8.52 28.55 -18.22
CA LYS A 29 9.24 29.76 -18.62
C LYS A 29 8.29 30.97 -18.60
N ILE A 30 8.76 32.04 -18.03
CA ILE A 30 8.04 33.31 -17.89
C ILE A 30 9.00 34.48 -18.19
N VAL A 31 8.45 35.64 -18.44
CA VAL A 31 9.23 36.88 -18.56
C VAL A 31 8.70 37.84 -17.51
N LEU A 32 9.56 38.28 -16.59
CA LEU A 32 9.23 39.24 -15.55
C LEU A 32 10.14 40.48 -15.67
N TYR A 33 9.58 41.66 -15.72
CA TYR A 33 10.31 42.93 -15.90
C TYR A 33 11.27 42.93 -17.11
N GLY A 34 10.88 42.22 -18.19
CA GLY A 34 11.74 42.06 -19.38
C GLY A 34 12.89 41.07 -19.23
N CYS A 35 13.04 40.42 -18.07
CA CYS A 35 14.04 39.39 -17.80
C CYS A 35 13.44 37.99 -17.96
N PRO A 36 14.09 37.08 -18.74
CA PRO A 36 13.67 35.70 -18.82
C PRO A 36 13.82 34.99 -17.46
N GLY A 37 12.83 34.21 -17.10
CA GLY A 37 12.85 33.41 -15.89
C GLY A 37 12.09 32.09 -16.05
N CYS A 38 12.13 31.28 -15.03
CA CYS A 38 11.38 30.03 -14.95
C CYS A 38 10.85 29.81 -13.54
N ILE A 39 9.57 29.44 -13.45
CA ILE A 39 8.96 28.97 -12.21
C ILE A 39 9.03 27.45 -12.22
N VAL A 40 9.55 26.92 -11.13
CA VAL A 40 9.70 25.50 -10.90
C VAL A 40 8.93 25.12 -9.64
N MET A 41 8.10 24.08 -9.72
CA MET A 41 7.31 23.58 -8.60
C MET A 41 6.86 22.13 -8.84
N PHE A 42 6.29 21.52 -7.81
CA PHE A 42 5.57 20.26 -7.96
C PHE A 42 4.06 20.51 -8.01
N ASP A 43 3.41 19.93 -9.03
CA ASP A 43 1.95 20.00 -9.20
C ASP A 43 1.25 19.35 -8.00
N GLY A 44 0.17 20.00 -7.54
CA GLY A 44 -0.59 19.57 -6.37
C GLY A 44 0.04 19.85 -5.00
N MET A 45 1.29 20.36 -4.94
CA MET A 45 1.93 20.76 -3.68
C MET A 45 1.96 22.26 -3.47
N ALA A 46 2.11 23.05 -4.54
CA ALA A 46 2.04 24.50 -4.51
C ALA A 46 0.66 24.97 -5.00
N SER A 47 0.12 26.05 -4.40
CA SER A 47 -1.11 26.70 -4.85
C SER A 47 -0.83 27.53 -6.10
N LEU A 48 -1.30 27.04 -7.26
CA LEU A 48 -1.22 27.77 -8.53
C LEU A 48 -1.99 29.09 -8.47
N ASP A 49 -3.13 29.11 -7.79
CA ASP A 49 -3.96 30.34 -7.69
C ASP A 49 -3.22 31.43 -6.92
N SER A 50 -2.65 31.09 -5.76
CA SER A 50 -1.87 32.04 -4.95
C SER A 50 -0.61 32.52 -5.69
N LEU A 51 0.05 31.61 -6.41
CA LEU A 51 1.21 31.96 -7.23
C LEU A 51 0.82 32.85 -8.42
N TRP A 52 -0.33 32.58 -9.04
CA TRP A 52 -0.83 33.31 -10.19
C TRP A 52 -1.28 34.72 -9.83
N GLU A 53 -1.98 34.89 -8.70
CA GLU A 53 -2.32 36.20 -8.16
C GLU A 53 -1.07 37.04 -7.88
N LEU A 54 -0.04 36.43 -7.29
CA LEU A 54 1.25 37.08 -7.06
C LEU A 54 1.92 37.55 -8.36
N LEU A 55 1.90 36.71 -9.40
CA LEU A 55 2.55 36.98 -10.68
C LEU A 55 1.76 38.00 -11.51
N LEU A 56 0.43 37.96 -11.52
CA LEU A 56 -0.42 38.88 -12.21
C LEU A 56 -0.34 40.29 -11.59
N ASP A 57 -0.26 40.38 -10.27
CA ASP A 57 -0.08 41.66 -9.56
C ASP A 57 1.28 42.29 -9.91
N ALA A 58 2.33 41.44 -10.01
CA ALA A 58 3.65 41.87 -10.47
C ALA A 58 3.66 42.26 -11.94
N ALA A 59 2.95 41.55 -12.81
CA ALA A 59 2.85 41.84 -14.23
C ALA A 59 1.93 43.05 -14.52
N GLY A 60 0.82 43.18 -13.78
CA GLY A 60 -0.15 44.26 -13.97
C GLY A 60 0.35 45.62 -13.54
N ARG A 61 1.32 45.70 -12.64
CA ARG A 61 2.00 46.93 -12.23
C ARG A 61 3.17 47.28 -13.17
N GLN A 62 3.45 46.47 -14.18
CA GLN A 62 4.45 46.77 -15.20
C GLN A 62 3.96 47.89 -16.15
N SER A 63 4.45 49.09 -15.93
CA SER A 63 4.53 50.06 -17.03
C SER A 63 5.44 49.47 -18.10
N ALA A 64 4.95 49.34 -19.34
CA ALA A 64 5.60 48.60 -20.45
C ALA A 64 7.03 49.04 -20.87
N SER A 65 7.61 49.97 -20.12
CA SER A 65 8.87 50.66 -20.46
C SER A 65 10.09 50.30 -19.61
N VAL A 66 9.97 49.55 -18.53
CA VAL A 66 11.11 49.25 -17.62
C VAL A 66 11.64 47.84 -17.88
N ARG A 67 12.79 47.73 -18.58
CA ARG A 67 13.58 46.51 -18.65
C ARG A 67 14.64 46.53 -17.55
N LEU A 68 14.51 45.57 -16.61
CA LEU A 68 15.50 45.38 -15.55
C LEU A 68 16.48 44.27 -15.92
N THR A 69 17.72 44.40 -15.42
CA THR A 69 18.68 43.27 -15.48
C THR A 69 18.22 42.18 -14.50
N GLY A 70 18.68 40.93 -14.68
CA GLY A 70 18.29 39.81 -13.84
C GLY A 70 18.48 40.08 -12.35
N THR A 71 19.63 40.68 -11.97
CA THR A 71 19.93 41.04 -10.57
C THR A 71 19.02 42.16 -10.03
N GLN A 72 18.66 43.13 -10.87
CA GLN A 72 17.71 44.18 -10.48
C GLN A 72 16.28 43.64 -10.34
N ALA A 73 15.84 42.80 -11.27
CA ALA A 73 14.55 42.11 -11.17
C ALA A 73 14.48 41.22 -9.93
N TYR A 74 15.54 40.49 -9.63
CA TYR A 74 15.68 39.68 -8.42
C TYR A 74 15.52 40.51 -7.14
N ALA A 75 16.27 41.62 -7.02
CA ALA A 75 16.20 42.49 -5.86
C ALA A 75 14.83 43.14 -5.72
N HIS A 76 14.22 43.54 -6.84
CA HIS A 76 12.87 44.12 -6.84
C HIS A 76 11.80 43.11 -6.40
N ILE A 77 11.89 41.85 -6.78
CA ILE A 77 10.95 40.81 -6.38
C ILE A 77 11.17 40.41 -4.91
N LEU A 78 12.41 40.30 -4.47
CA LEU A 78 12.73 39.85 -3.11
C LEU A 78 12.44 40.93 -2.04
N HIS A 79 12.70 42.20 -2.35
CA HIS A 79 12.61 43.33 -1.42
C HIS A 79 11.47 44.30 -1.72
N GLY A 80 10.87 44.22 -2.89
CA GLY A 80 9.72 45.01 -3.28
C GLY A 80 8.47 44.48 -2.58
N SER A 81 7.81 45.34 -1.82
CA SER A 81 6.63 45.06 -0.98
C SER A 81 5.37 44.58 -1.72
N ALA A 82 5.49 44.17 -2.98
CA ALA A 82 4.34 43.78 -3.81
C ALA A 82 3.92 42.31 -3.66
N PHE A 83 4.72 41.47 -3.00
CA PHE A 83 4.43 40.06 -2.84
C PHE A 83 3.97 39.75 -1.42
N PRO A 84 2.70 39.40 -1.21
CA PRO A 84 2.17 39.06 0.11
C PRO A 84 2.65 37.69 0.63
N ALA A 85 3.34 36.89 -0.21
CA ALA A 85 3.91 35.62 0.21
C ALA A 85 5.31 35.80 0.77
N GLU A 86 5.61 35.04 1.82
CA GLU A 86 6.95 34.97 2.40
C GLU A 86 7.93 34.44 1.34
N SER A 87 8.89 35.29 0.95
CA SER A 87 9.91 34.97 -0.04
C SER A 87 11.27 34.85 0.60
N THR A 88 12.01 33.76 0.31
CA THR A 88 13.33 33.50 0.84
C THR A 88 14.32 33.24 -0.29
N PRO A 89 15.57 33.75 -0.20
CA PRO A 89 16.60 33.49 -1.19
C PRO A 89 17.14 32.06 -1.08
N VAL A 90 17.50 31.47 -2.21
CA VAL A 90 18.23 30.19 -2.27
C VAL A 90 19.42 30.33 -3.22
N GLN A 91 20.61 29.88 -2.79
CA GLN A 91 21.86 30.03 -3.53
C GLN A 91 22.45 28.69 -3.98
N ASP A 92 22.09 27.61 -3.29
CA ASP A 92 22.63 26.28 -3.52
C ASP A 92 21.58 25.34 -4.12
N MET A 93 22.01 24.49 -5.06
CA MET A 93 21.16 23.48 -5.68
C MET A 93 20.56 22.48 -4.66
N PRO A 94 21.28 21.99 -3.65
CA PRO A 94 20.70 21.12 -2.61
C PRO A 94 19.60 21.81 -1.80
N GLN A 95 19.77 23.10 -1.45
CA GLN A 95 18.72 23.86 -0.76
C GLN A 95 17.49 24.07 -1.66
N LEU A 96 17.72 24.38 -2.94
CA LEU A 96 16.65 24.52 -3.92
C LEU A 96 15.83 23.23 -4.03
N VAL A 97 16.50 22.08 -4.17
CA VAL A 97 15.85 20.76 -4.20
C VAL A 97 15.05 20.49 -2.93
N ALA A 98 15.62 20.80 -1.77
CA ALA A 98 14.95 20.62 -0.47
C ALA A 98 13.68 21.50 -0.36
N ARG A 99 13.72 22.73 -0.86
CA ARG A 99 12.55 23.63 -0.87
C ARG A 99 11.48 23.17 -1.84
N LEU A 100 11.87 22.75 -3.05
CA LEU A 100 10.93 22.18 -4.03
C LEU A 100 10.23 20.93 -3.47
N THR A 101 10.99 19.98 -2.91
CA THR A 101 10.42 18.75 -2.34
C THR A 101 9.59 19.00 -1.08
N ALA A 102 9.75 20.15 -0.43
CA ALA A 102 8.88 20.61 0.64
C ALA A 102 7.55 21.24 0.14
N GLY A 103 7.35 21.36 -1.17
CA GLY A 103 6.11 21.90 -1.77
C GLY A 103 6.11 23.41 -1.99
N MET A 104 7.28 24.03 -2.03
CA MET A 104 7.43 25.45 -2.32
C MET A 104 7.65 25.68 -3.82
N ALA A 105 7.25 26.83 -4.34
CA ALA A 105 7.59 27.24 -5.71
C ALA A 105 8.90 28.02 -5.72
N VAL A 106 9.71 27.81 -6.76
CA VAL A 106 10.98 28.51 -6.92
C VAL A 106 11.00 29.26 -8.24
N LEU A 107 11.34 30.53 -8.19
CA LEU A 107 11.60 31.39 -9.36
C LEU A 107 13.10 31.47 -9.60
N LEU A 108 13.52 31.11 -10.80
CA LEU A 108 14.88 31.30 -11.33
C LEU A 108 14.84 32.37 -12.39
N LEU A 109 15.78 33.31 -12.36
CA LEU A 109 15.92 34.39 -13.33
C LEU A 109 17.25 34.29 -14.05
N GLU A 110 17.27 34.64 -15.34
CA GLU A 110 18.51 34.68 -16.14
C GLU A 110 19.43 35.77 -15.59
N GLY A 111 20.72 35.47 -15.50
CA GLY A 111 21.74 36.38 -14.97
C GLY A 111 21.82 36.44 -13.44
N CYS A 112 21.09 35.57 -12.72
CA CYS A 112 21.12 35.50 -11.26
C CYS A 112 21.69 34.16 -10.79
N SER A 113 22.63 34.20 -9.83
CA SER A 113 23.15 33.01 -9.14
C SER A 113 22.33 32.59 -7.94
N SER A 114 21.12 33.13 -7.78
CA SER A 114 20.23 32.84 -6.66
C SER A 114 18.79 32.73 -7.15
N GLY A 115 18.03 31.80 -6.59
CA GLY A 115 16.59 31.65 -6.81
C GLY A 115 15.78 32.29 -5.70
N ILE A 116 14.50 32.58 -5.95
CA ILE A 116 13.53 33.07 -4.97
C ILE A 116 12.55 31.94 -4.69
N VAL A 117 12.42 31.57 -3.44
CA VAL A 117 11.47 30.55 -2.96
C VAL A 117 10.23 31.25 -2.44
N PHE A 118 9.06 30.86 -2.91
CA PHE A 118 7.77 31.32 -2.44
C PHE A 118 7.09 30.26 -1.59
N SER A 119 6.71 30.62 -0.37
CA SER A 119 5.95 29.77 0.55
C SER A 119 4.46 29.74 0.17
N VAL A 120 4.15 29.24 -1.03
CA VAL A 120 2.79 29.14 -1.57
C VAL A 120 2.25 27.69 -1.46
N GLN A 121 2.48 27.05 -0.32
CA GLN A 121 1.92 25.74 -0.08
C GLN A 121 0.39 25.82 -0.06
N GLY A 122 -0.28 25.06 -0.90
CA GLY A 122 -1.73 25.10 -1.02
C GLY A 122 -2.26 23.76 -1.50
N LEU A 123 -2.40 22.85 -0.57
CA LEU A 123 -3.10 21.60 -0.81
C LEU A 123 -4.61 21.87 -0.76
N LYS A 124 -5.23 22.22 -1.89
CA LYS A 124 -6.69 22.27 -2.00
C LYS A 124 -7.24 20.86 -2.13
N PHE A 125 -7.24 20.11 -1.03
CA PHE A 125 -7.93 18.83 -0.99
C PHE A 125 -9.32 19.01 -0.38
N ARG A 126 -10.35 18.56 -1.08
CA ARG A 126 -11.57 18.12 -0.41
C ARG A 126 -11.12 17.05 0.60
N SER A 127 -11.70 17.07 1.79
CA SER A 127 -11.35 16.26 2.95
C SER A 127 -10.78 14.89 2.56
N VAL A 128 -9.49 14.70 2.86
CA VAL A 128 -8.88 13.38 2.83
C VAL A 128 -9.54 12.61 3.97
N GLU A 129 -10.40 11.67 3.63
CA GLU A 129 -11.13 10.88 4.61
C GLU A 129 -10.28 9.71 5.12
N GLU A 130 -10.63 9.21 6.30
CA GLU A 130 -9.97 8.01 6.83
C GLU A 130 -10.40 6.78 6.01
N PRO A 131 -9.47 5.89 5.61
CA PRO A 131 -9.79 4.67 4.88
C PRO A 131 -10.82 3.82 5.60
N SER A 132 -11.83 3.38 4.88
CA SER A 132 -12.90 2.56 5.46
C SER A 132 -12.49 1.10 5.67
N ALA A 133 -11.54 0.61 4.85
CA ALA A 133 -11.10 -0.78 4.87
C ALA A 133 -9.90 -1.04 5.79
N GLU A 134 -9.10 0.00 6.09
CA GLU A 134 -7.87 -0.12 6.89
C GLU A 134 -7.93 0.77 8.15
N GLY A 135 -8.48 0.26 9.25
CA GLY A 135 -8.50 0.96 10.54
C GLY A 135 -7.13 0.93 11.23
N ASN A 136 -6.65 2.09 11.76
CA ASN A 136 -5.46 2.18 12.61
C ASN A 136 -5.80 2.85 13.94
N LEU A 137 -5.20 2.37 15.02
CA LEU A 137 -5.31 2.98 16.34
C LEU A 137 -4.43 4.22 16.46
N ARG A 138 -3.25 4.21 15.81
CA ARG A 138 -2.26 5.27 15.87
C ARG A 138 -1.66 5.54 14.47
N GLY A 139 -1.21 6.77 14.25
CA GLY A 139 -0.56 7.17 13.01
C GLY A 139 -1.44 8.04 12.12
N SER A 140 -1.06 8.16 10.84
CA SER A 140 -1.80 8.96 9.87
C SER A 140 -3.18 8.37 9.60
N ARG A 141 -4.20 9.23 9.61
CA ARG A 141 -5.58 8.86 9.25
C ARG A 141 -5.91 9.18 7.80
N GLU A 142 -4.95 9.70 7.06
CA GLU A 142 -5.13 10.06 5.67
C GLU A 142 -5.25 8.83 4.79
N GLY A 143 -6.27 8.80 3.92
CA GLY A 143 -6.47 7.83 2.86
C GLY A 143 -6.17 8.40 1.48
N PHE A 144 -5.98 7.52 0.50
CA PHE A 144 -5.99 7.91 -0.90
C PHE A 144 -7.41 8.31 -1.32
N THR A 145 -7.48 9.13 -2.36
CA THR A 145 -8.72 9.60 -2.97
C THR A 145 -8.88 9.01 -4.37
N ASP A 146 -10.02 9.24 -5.01
CA ASP A 146 -10.25 8.80 -6.40
C ASP A 146 -9.39 9.60 -7.41
N LEU A 147 -8.87 10.77 -7.04
CA LEU A 147 -8.11 11.62 -7.94
C LEU A 147 -6.61 11.28 -7.93
N LEU A 148 -6.10 10.80 -9.05
CA LEU A 148 -4.69 10.41 -9.20
C LEU A 148 -3.72 11.53 -8.82
N ARG A 149 -3.97 12.78 -9.24
CA ARG A 149 -3.09 13.93 -8.94
C ARG A 149 -2.98 14.21 -7.45
N VAL A 150 -4.10 14.08 -6.73
CA VAL A 150 -4.12 14.21 -5.28
C VAL A 150 -3.26 13.13 -4.63
N ASN A 151 -3.42 11.89 -5.06
CA ASN A 151 -2.68 10.74 -4.54
C ASN A 151 -1.17 10.87 -4.79
N LEU A 152 -0.76 11.34 -5.96
CA LEU A 152 0.64 11.62 -6.28
C LEU A 152 1.24 12.70 -5.36
N SER A 153 0.50 13.77 -5.09
CA SER A 153 0.95 14.82 -4.20
C SER A 153 1.02 14.38 -2.73
N LEU A 154 0.10 13.50 -2.27
CA LEU A 154 0.17 12.87 -0.94
C LEU A 154 1.46 12.05 -0.78
N LEU A 155 1.81 11.25 -1.79
CA LEU A 155 3.08 10.49 -1.79
C LEU A 155 4.29 11.41 -1.80
N ARG A 156 4.30 12.47 -2.63
CA ARG A 156 5.39 13.45 -2.70
C ARG A 156 5.59 14.17 -1.37
N ARG A 157 4.49 14.51 -0.69
CA ARG A 157 4.54 15.15 0.63
C ARG A 157 5.17 14.26 1.71
N LEU A 158 4.93 12.95 1.66
CA LEU A 158 5.48 11.98 2.60
C LEU A 158 6.92 11.60 2.26
N VAL A 159 7.23 11.45 0.97
CA VAL A 159 8.56 11.06 0.46
C VAL A 159 9.24 12.27 -0.17
N ARG A 160 9.81 13.13 0.68
CA ARG A 160 10.44 14.41 0.29
C ARG A 160 11.87 14.21 -0.21
N THR A 161 12.03 13.42 -1.26
CA THR A 161 13.36 13.15 -1.87
C THR A 161 13.32 13.41 -3.36
N ASP A 162 14.48 13.74 -3.92
CA ASP A 162 14.69 13.88 -5.38
C ASP A 162 14.77 12.52 -6.09
N THR A 163 14.85 11.44 -5.33
CA THR A 163 14.91 10.08 -5.86
C THR A 163 13.52 9.50 -6.17
N LEU A 164 12.43 10.08 -5.61
CA LEU A 164 11.07 9.66 -5.92
C LEU A 164 10.69 10.06 -7.35
N VAL A 165 10.32 9.08 -8.15
CA VAL A 165 9.82 9.22 -9.52
C VAL A 165 8.37 8.79 -9.57
N GLN A 166 7.54 9.59 -10.22
CA GLN A 166 6.12 9.33 -10.47
C GLN A 166 5.89 9.41 -11.97
N GLU A 167 5.88 8.27 -12.64
CA GLU A 167 5.66 8.19 -14.08
C GLU A 167 4.18 8.06 -14.38
N ALA A 168 3.54 9.13 -14.83
CA ALA A 168 2.15 9.11 -15.28
C ALA A 168 2.07 8.70 -16.75
N ALA A 169 1.08 7.88 -17.07
CA ALA A 169 0.77 7.44 -18.42
C ALA A 169 -0.73 7.19 -18.55
N GLN A 170 -1.20 7.09 -19.79
CA GLN A 170 -2.57 6.70 -20.10
C GLN A 170 -2.62 5.22 -20.48
N ALA A 171 -3.57 4.51 -19.93
CA ALA A 171 -3.82 3.13 -20.30
C ALA A 171 -4.53 3.06 -21.66
N HIS A 172 -4.20 2.07 -22.45
CA HIS A 172 -4.86 1.82 -23.73
C HIS A 172 -6.22 1.13 -23.52
N THR A 173 -7.16 1.88 -22.97
CA THR A 173 -8.53 1.48 -22.67
C THR A 173 -9.53 2.32 -23.46
N CYS A 174 -10.78 1.93 -23.51
CA CYS A 174 -11.83 2.76 -24.13
C CYS A 174 -11.97 4.13 -23.46
N CYS A 175 -11.62 4.26 -22.16
CA CYS A 175 -11.74 5.49 -21.37
C CYS A 175 -10.43 6.28 -21.25
N ASN A 176 -9.30 5.80 -21.80
CA ASN A 176 -7.97 6.41 -21.67
C ASN A 176 -7.62 6.76 -20.20
N THR A 177 -7.92 5.86 -19.28
CA THR A 177 -7.73 6.08 -17.85
C THR A 177 -6.26 6.33 -17.53
N GLU A 178 -5.99 7.39 -16.77
CA GLU A 178 -4.64 7.72 -16.32
C GLU A 178 -4.19 6.79 -15.18
N TYR A 179 -2.94 6.39 -15.21
CA TYR A 179 -2.29 5.66 -14.12
C TYR A 179 -0.88 6.20 -13.88
N ALA A 180 -0.33 5.93 -12.71
CA ALA A 180 1.03 6.30 -12.38
C ALA A 180 1.81 5.13 -11.77
N LEU A 181 3.06 4.96 -12.22
CA LEU A 181 4.05 4.08 -11.63
C LEU A 181 5.01 4.90 -10.76
N CYS A 182 4.99 4.65 -9.45
CA CYS A 182 5.82 5.36 -8.47
C CYS A 182 6.93 4.45 -7.93
N TYR A 183 8.15 4.97 -7.82
CA TYR A 183 9.30 4.26 -7.27
C TYR A 183 10.42 5.22 -6.84
N CYS A 184 11.32 4.77 -5.96
CA CYS A 184 12.55 5.51 -5.59
C CYS A 184 13.73 5.00 -6.44
N LYS A 185 14.37 5.90 -7.21
CA LYS A 185 15.49 5.56 -8.14
C LYS A 185 16.68 4.88 -7.47
N ASP A 186 16.98 5.29 -6.23
CA ASP A 186 18.12 4.81 -5.43
C ASP A 186 17.85 3.47 -4.76
N ARG A 187 16.57 3.03 -4.69
CA ARG A 187 16.16 1.86 -3.93
C ARG A 187 15.51 0.76 -4.76
N ALA A 188 14.73 1.11 -5.77
CA ALA A 188 14.06 0.14 -6.63
C ALA A 188 15.04 -0.54 -7.59
N ASP A 189 14.84 -1.83 -7.87
CA ASP A 189 15.63 -2.53 -8.89
C ASP A 189 15.28 -1.98 -10.29
N PRO A 190 16.27 -1.42 -11.02
CA PRO A 190 16.03 -0.91 -12.35
C PRO A 190 15.52 -1.96 -13.36
N ALA A 191 15.84 -3.24 -13.16
CA ALA A 191 15.35 -4.32 -14.03
C ALA A 191 13.85 -4.55 -13.80
N MET A 192 13.42 -4.54 -12.53
CA MET A 192 12.01 -4.67 -12.17
C MET A 192 11.19 -3.47 -12.65
N VAL A 193 11.71 -2.24 -12.47
CA VAL A 193 11.05 -1.02 -12.97
C VAL A 193 10.83 -1.11 -14.48
N ARG A 194 11.87 -1.51 -15.25
CA ARG A 194 11.74 -1.68 -16.71
C ARG A 194 10.70 -2.73 -17.08
N ARG A 195 10.71 -3.87 -16.37
CA ARG A 195 9.76 -4.96 -16.64
C ARG A 195 8.33 -4.54 -16.37
N VAL A 196 8.07 -3.91 -15.20
CA VAL A 196 6.71 -3.45 -14.83
C VAL A 196 6.24 -2.37 -15.81
N ARG A 197 7.09 -1.39 -16.13
CA ARG A 197 6.76 -0.34 -17.11
C ARG A 197 6.37 -0.96 -18.47
N ALA A 198 7.15 -1.89 -18.98
CA ALA A 198 6.84 -2.57 -20.24
C ALA A 198 5.52 -3.33 -20.20
N ILE A 199 5.22 -4.01 -19.08
CA ILE A 199 3.95 -4.70 -18.87
C ILE A 199 2.79 -3.71 -18.87
N LEU A 200 2.87 -2.63 -18.10
CA LEU A 200 1.80 -1.62 -18.01
C LEU A 200 1.55 -0.95 -19.37
N GLN A 201 2.61 -0.65 -20.13
CA GLN A 201 2.49 -0.09 -21.48
C GLN A 201 1.92 -1.06 -22.52
N SER A 202 2.15 -2.36 -22.34
CA SER A 202 1.63 -3.41 -23.25
C SER A 202 0.25 -3.92 -22.86
N ALA A 203 -0.18 -3.70 -21.62
CA ALA A 203 -1.49 -4.10 -21.13
C ALA A 203 -2.62 -3.43 -21.95
N ARG A 204 -3.64 -4.20 -22.27
CA ARG A 204 -4.81 -3.75 -23.05
C ARG A 204 -6.10 -4.18 -22.33
N PRO A 205 -6.35 -3.72 -21.10
CA PRO A 205 -7.64 -3.94 -20.49
C PRO A 205 -8.71 -3.17 -21.26
N GLU A 206 -9.88 -3.73 -21.44
CA GLU A 206 -11.02 -3.03 -22.06
C GLU A 206 -11.41 -1.79 -21.24
N LEU A 207 -11.43 -1.96 -19.93
CA LEU A 207 -11.75 -0.92 -18.95
C LEU A 207 -10.75 -1.00 -17.78
N LEU A 208 -10.38 0.16 -17.24
CA LEU A 208 -9.49 0.26 -16.08
C LEU A 208 -10.14 1.16 -15.02
N LEU A 209 -10.78 0.56 -14.03
CA LEU A 209 -11.45 1.27 -12.94
C LEU A 209 -10.68 1.19 -11.61
N ASP A 210 -9.81 0.19 -11.46
CA ASP A 210 -9.02 -0.03 -10.24
C ASP A 210 -7.64 -0.56 -10.58
N SER A 211 -6.69 -0.37 -9.66
CA SER A 211 -5.31 -0.84 -9.82
C SER A 211 -5.19 -2.37 -9.93
N SER A 212 -6.15 -3.11 -9.36
CA SER A 212 -6.21 -4.57 -9.41
C SER A 212 -6.37 -5.12 -10.83
N TYR A 213 -6.94 -4.34 -11.75
CA TYR A 213 -7.13 -4.75 -13.14
C TYR A 213 -5.82 -4.98 -13.88
N PHE A 214 -4.69 -4.44 -13.41
CA PHE A 214 -3.37 -4.75 -13.94
C PHE A 214 -2.78 -6.09 -13.49
N VAL A 215 -3.32 -6.70 -12.43
CA VAL A 215 -2.75 -7.92 -11.84
C VAL A 215 -2.63 -9.09 -12.83
N PRO A 216 -3.60 -9.39 -13.72
CA PRO A 216 -3.48 -10.47 -14.70
C PRO A 216 -2.29 -10.31 -15.66
N TRP A 217 -1.90 -9.08 -16.00
CA TRP A 217 -0.73 -8.81 -16.84
C TRP A 217 0.58 -8.80 -16.04
N LEU A 218 0.54 -8.28 -14.81
CA LEU A 218 1.71 -8.24 -13.91
C LEU A 218 2.12 -9.64 -13.43
N LEU A 219 1.15 -10.52 -13.27
CA LEU A 219 1.31 -11.90 -12.80
C LEU A 219 0.70 -12.90 -13.81
N PRO A 220 1.25 -12.99 -15.03
CA PRO A 220 0.72 -13.91 -16.03
C PRO A 220 0.89 -15.36 -15.59
N GLY A 221 -0.06 -16.21 -15.91
CA GLY A 221 0.01 -17.64 -15.69
C GLY A 221 -1.23 -18.26 -15.09
N LYS A 222 -1.09 -19.45 -14.49
CA LYS A 222 -2.19 -20.22 -13.91
C LYS A 222 -2.82 -19.52 -12.72
N ALA A 223 -4.09 -19.87 -12.43
CA ALA A 223 -4.75 -19.44 -11.20
C ALA A 223 -3.86 -19.69 -9.97
N ARG A 224 -3.63 -18.66 -9.18
CA ARG A 224 -2.79 -18.71 -7.98
C ARG A 224 -3.70 -18.55 -6.77
N LEU A 225 -3.38 -19.31 -5.74
CA LEU A 225 -4.09 -19.19 -4.46
C LEU A 225 -3.65 -17.91 -3.72
N PHE A 226 -2.34 -17.61 -3.75
CA PHE A 226 -1.79 -16.40 -3.17
C PHE A 226 -1.38 -15.42 -4.25
N THR A 227 -1.80 -14.17 -4.08
CA THR A 227 -1.46 -13.07 -4.98
C THR A 227 -0.36 -12.23 -4.34
N PRO A 228 0.89 -12.23 -4.89
CA PRO A 228 2.02 -11.51 -4.31
C PRO A 228 1.97 -10.02 -4.64
N VAL A 229 0.82 -9.40 -4.41
CA VAL A 229 0.57 -7.96 -4.45
C VAL A 229 -0.07 -7.53 -3.14
N HIS A 230 0.14 -6.28 -2.77
CA HIS A 230 -0.49 -5.71 -1.60
C HIS A 230 -1.30 -4.48 -2.01
N TYR A 231 -2.52 -4.38 -1.51
CA TYR A 231 -3.40 -3.23 -1.72
C TYR A 231 -3.40 -2.39 -0.46
N THR A 232 -3.40 -1.08 -0.62
CA THR A 232 -3.56 -0.16 0.50
C THR A 232 -4.28 1.11 0.08
N GLU A 233 -5.16 1.58 0.93
CA GLU A 233 -5.79 2.89 0.81
C GLU A 233 -4.98 3.98 1.56
N ARG A 234 -3.84 3.60 2.20
CA ARG A 234 -3.05 4.51 3.04
C ARG A 234 -1.79 5.02 2.35
N PRO A 235 -1.68 6.34 2.11
CA PRO A 235 -0.45 6.94 1.57
C PRO A 235 0.79 6.66 2.41
N ALA A 236 0.63 6.55 3.75
CA ALA A 236 1.73 6.28 4.67
C ALA A 236 2.32 4.87 4.46
N VAL A 237 1.47 3.84 4.21
CA VAL A 237 1.92 2.48 3.88
C VAL A 237 2.65 2.48 2.54
N ALA A 238 2.06 3.08 1.51
CA ALA A 238 2.67 3.16 0.18
C ALA A 238 4.02 3.89 0.23
N ALA A 239 4.13 4.99 0.98
CA ALA A 239 5.38 5.73 1.17
C ALA A 239 6.46 4.89 1.87
N ALA A 240 6.11 4.14 2.92
CA ALA A 240 7.02 3.23 3.59
C ALA A 240 7.55 2.15 2.62
N LYS A 241 6.66 1.54 1.84
CA LYS A 241 7.01 0.50 0.87
C LYS A 241 7.84 1.03 -0.31
N LEU A 242 7.63 2.28 -0.75
CA LEU A 242 8.53 2.96 -1.71
C LEU A 242 9.93 3.11 -1.13
N CYS A 243 10.05 3.47 0.15
CA CYS A 243 11.33 3.56 0.84
C CYS A 243 12.01 2.20 1.04
N GLU A 244 11.30 1.09 0.99
CA GLU A 244 11.83 -0.28 0.97
C GLU A 244 12.29 -0.72 -0.43
N GLY A 245 12.07 0.08 -1.48
CA GLY A 245 12.46 -0.22 -2.86
C GLY A 245 11.39 -0.93 -3.68
N LYS A 246 10.15 -0.94 -3.21
CA LYS A 246 9.01 -1.48 -3.95
C LYS A 246 8.45 -0.49 -4.96
N LEU A 247 7.59 -0.99 -5.82
CA LEU A 247 6.85 -0.23 -6.82
C LEU A 247 5.41 -0.03 -6.36
N VAL A 248 4.88 1.15 -6.60
CA VAL A 248 3.49 1.50 -6.30
C VAL A 248 2.81 1.92 -7.60
N ILE A 249 1.65 1.34 -7.88
CA ILE A 249 0.81 1.69 -9.03
C ILE A 249 -0.45 2.33 -8.50
N LEU A 250 -0.78 3.51 -9.02
CA LEU A 250 -2.00 4.25 -8.74
C LEU A 250 -2.80 4.40 -10.03
N VAL A 251 -4.12 4.33 -9.93
CA VAL A 251 -5.05 4.47 -11.07
C VAL A 251 -6.03 5.59 -10.75
N ASN A 252 -6.34 6.42 -11.73
CA ASN A 252 -7.35 7.47 -11.57
C ASN A 252 -8.74 6.86 -11.44
N GLY A 253 -9.50 7.29 -10.45
CA GLY A 253 -10.81 6.74 -10.11
C GLY A 253 -10.77 5.62 -9.05
N SER A 254 -9.58 5.30 -8.49
CA SER A 254 -9.44 4.29 -7.44
C SER A 254 -8.65 4.85 -6.26
N PRO A 255 -9.17 4.71 -5.02
CA PRO A 255 -8.45 5.07 -3.80
C PRO A 255 -7.44 4.00 -3.36
N SER A 256 -7.30 2.91 -4.13
CA SER A 256 -6.42 1.77 -3.79
C SER A 256 -5.10 1.82 -4.55
N ALA A 257 -4.00 1.85 -3.82
CA ALA A 257 -2.66 1.69 -4.37
C ALA A 257 -2.28 0.20 -4.45
N LEU A 258 -1.73 -0.22 -5.59
CA LEU A 258 -1.18 -1.56 -5.78
C LEU A 258 0.33 -1.54 -5.54
N ILE A 259 0.82 -2.35 -4.62
CA ILE A 259 2.23 -2.43 -4.22
C ILE A 259 2.84 -3.76 -4.68
N LEU A 260 3.98 -3.70 -5.34
CA LEU A 260 4.72 -4.84 -5.90
C LEU A 260 6.20 -4.79 -5.54
N PRO A 261 6.84 -5.95 -5.36
CA PRO A 261 6.27 -7.23 -4.98
C PRO A 261 5.82 -7.21 -3.52
N ALA A 262 4.75 -7.93 -3.19
CA ALA A 262 4.38 -8.17 -1.80
C ALA A 262 5.01 -9.47 -1.29
N LEU A 263 5.29 -9.53 0.01
CA LEU A 263 5.82 -10.71 0.71
C LEU A 263 4.75 -11.28 1.63
N PHE A 264 4.82 -12.58 1.88
CA PHE A 264 3.87 -13.25 2.79
C PHE A 264 3.92 -12.66 4.22
N SER A 265 5.12 -12.37 4.73
CA SER A 265 5.30 -11.78 6.05
C SER A 265 4.63 -10.40 6.19
N GLU A 266 4.56 -9.63 5.11
CA GLU A 266 4.01 -8.28 5.12
C GLU A 266 2.48 -8.25 5.28
N GLN A 267 1.81 -9.35 4.98
CA GLN A 267 0.37 -9.48 5.22
C GLN A 267 0.01 -9.48 6.71
N PHE A 268 1.00 -9.70 7.58
CA PHE A 268 0.85 -9.69 9.04
C PHE A 268 1.38 -8.39 9.68
N GLU A 269 1.94 -7.47 8.88
CA GLU A 269 2.41 -6.17 9.32
C GLU A 269 1.27 -5.14 9.35
N CYS A 270 1.34 -4.23 10.31
CA CYS A 270 0.43 -3.10 10.43
C CYS A 270 1.23 -1.85 10.81
N LEU A 271 0.75 -0.65 10.45
CA LEU A 271 1.39 0.61 10.88
C LEU A 271 1.45 0.74 12.39
N ASP A 272 0.44 0.25 13.10
CA ASP A 272 0.40 0.25 14.57
C ASP A 272 1.55 -0.54 15.21
N ASP A 273 2.08 -1.54 14.51
CA ASP A 273 3.23 -2.31 15.00
C ASP A 273 4.43 -1.40 15.25
N TYR A 274 4.62 -0.34 14.42
CA TYR A 274 5.74 0.59 14.55
C TYR A 274 5.52 1.70 15.58
N ALA A 275 4.29 1.94 15.96
CA ALA A 275 3.91 2.90 17.00
C ALA A 275 3.91 2.30 18.42
N SER A 276 4.01 0.96 18.53
CA SER A 276 3.99 0.20 19.77
C SER A 276 5.39 -0.29 20.19
N THR A 277 5.53 -0.84 21.39
CA THR A 277 6.81 -1.44 21.83
C THR A 277 7.13 -2.70 21.03
N ALA A 278 8.40 -2.97 20.79
CA ALA A 278 8.85 -4.12 19.98
C ALA A 278 8.35 -5.47 20.52
N VAL A 279 8.28 -5.62 21.83
CA VAL A 279 7.79 -6.85 22.49
C VAL A 279 6.30 -7.06 22.21
N PHE A 280 5.49 -6.02 22.41
CA PHE A 280 4.05 -6.08 22.19
C PHE A 280 3.72 -6.30 20.71
N SER A 281 4.39 -5.60 19.81
CA SER A 281 4.21 -5.78 18.36
C SER A 281 4.60 -7.20 17.91
N SER A 282 5.69 -7.76 18.46
CA SER A 282 6.08 -9.15 18.19
C SER A 282 5.02 -10.14 18.67
N PHE A 283 4.46 -9.93 19.87
CA PHE A 283 3.35 -10.73 20.37
C PHE A 283 2.13 -10.67 19.46
N LEU A 284 1.73 -9.46 19.03
CA LEU A 284 0.60 -9.30 18.10
C LEU A 284 0.86 -9.96 16.75
N ARG A 285 2.07 -9.88 16.20
CA ARG A 285 2.42 -10.57 14.95
C ARG A 285 2.32 -12.08 15.10
N VAL A 286 2.87 -12.66 16.16
CA VAL A 286 2.72 -14.10 16.44
C VAL A 286 1.24 -14.48 16.54
N LEU A 287 0.44 -13.64 17.21
CA LEU A 287 -1.02 -13.86 17.30
C LEU A 287 -1.69 -13.82 15.92
N LYS A 288 -1.31 -12.88 15.02
CA LYS A 288 -1.82 -12.81 13.65
C LYS A 288 -1.47 -14.07 12.84
N TYR A 289 -0.21 -14.55 12.91
CA TYR A 289 0.19 -15.81 12.28
C TYR A 289 -0.63 -16.98 12.83
N PHE A 290 -0.76 -17.08 14.14
CA PHE A 290 -1.55 -18.12 14.79
C PHE A 290 -3.02 -18.07 14.35
N SER A 291 -3.64 -16.88 14.29
CA SER A 291 -5.02 -16.68 13.82
C SER A 291 -5.19 -17.13 12.37
N PHE A 292 -4.24 -16.84 11.50
CA PHE A 292 -4.27 -17.30 10.11
C PHE A 292 -4.27 -18.85 10.01
N TYR A 293 -3.32 -19.51 10.68
CA TYR A 293 -3.27 -20.98 10.69
C TYR A 293 -4.51 -21.59 11.34
N LEU A 294 -5.02 -20.98 12.39
CA LEU A 294 -6.25 -21.39 13.04
C LEU A 294 -7.45 -21.28 12.09
N THR A 295 -7.56 -20.19 11.34
CA THR A 295 -8.61 -19.99 10.34
C THR A 295 -8.59 -21.08 9.27
N VAL A 296 -7.40 -21.43 8.77
CA VAL A 296 -7.23 -22.38 7.66
C VAL A 296 -7.41 -23.83 8.10
N PHE A 297 -6.80 -24.21 9.23
CA PHE A 297 -6.65 -25.63 9.58
C PHE A 297 -7.59 -26.10 10.68
N LEU A 298 -8.03 -25.23 11.61
CA LEU A 298 -8.80 -25.70 12.77
C LEU A 298 -10.09 -26.45 12.41
N PRO A 299 -10.92 -26.03 11.44
CA PRO A 299 -12.12 -26.79 11.07
C PRO A 299 -11.79 -28.17 10.49
N GLY A 300 -10.78 -28.25 9.61
CA GLY A 300 -10.31 -29.53 9.04
C GLY A 300 -9.71 -30.46 10.09
N VAL A 301 -8.90 -29.92 11.03
CA VAL A 301 -8.34 -30.69 12.16
C VAL A 301 -9.48 -31.20 13.06
N PHE A 302 -10.46 -30.36 13.37
CA PHE A 302 -11.59 -30.76 14.19
C PHE A 302 -12.35 -31.94 13.54
N VAL A 303 -12.70 -31.83 12.25
CA VAL A 303 -13.38 -32.90 11.51
C VAL A 303 -12.50 -34.17 11.47
N CYS A 304 -11.20 -34.01 11.18
CA CYS A 304 -10.28 -35.15 11.14
C CYS A 304 -10.19 -35.88 12.48
N VAL A 305 -10.04 -35.15 13.58
CA VAL A 305 -9.89 -35.72 14.92
C VAL A 305 -11.21 -36.34 15.40
N ALA A 306 -12.33 -35.63 15.21
CA ALA A 306 -13.62 -36.11 15.69
C ALA A 306 -14.10 -37.38 14.96
N VAL A 307 -13.87 -37.48 13.63
CA VAL A 307 -14.39 -38.56 12.80
C VAL A 307 -13.39 -39.72 12.69
N TYR A 308 -12.07 -39.46 12.52
CA TYR A 308 -11.07 -40.48 12.20
C TYR A 308 -10.12 -40.82 13.33
N LEU A 309 -9.93 -39.93 14.30
CA LEU A 309 -8.99 -40.08 15.41
C LEU A 309 -9.61 -39.73 16.76
N PRO A 310 -10.78 -40.31 17.10
CA PRO A 310 -11.51 -39.95 18.35
C PRO A 310 -10.69 -40.25 19.62
N GLU A 311 -9.71 -41.14 19.51
CA GLU A 311 -8.80 -41.53 20.61
C GLU A 311 -7.92 -40.37 21.11
N LEU A 312 -7.71 -39.34 20.29
CA LEU A 312 -6.96 -38.14 20.68
C LEU A 312 -7.75 -37.20 21.56
N LEU A 313 -9.09 -37.34 21.62
CA LEU A 313 -9.95 -36.51 22.42
C LEU A 313 -10.07 -37.00 23.86
N PRO A 314 -10.11 -36.10 24.86
CA PRO A 314 -10.46 -36.49 26.22
C PRO A 314 -11.84 -37.17 26.23
N PRO A 315 -12.03 -38.28 27.00
CA PRO A 315 -13.29 -39.05 26.98
C PRO A 315 -14.54 -38.23 27.24
N GLN A 316 -14.42 -37.24 28.10
CA GLN A 316 -15.56 -36.33 28.43
C GLN A 316 -15.96 -35.45 27.22
N LEU A 317 -14.99 -35.00 26.43
CA LEU A 317 -15.24 -34.20 25.25
C LEU A 317 -15.78 -35.06 24.11
N LEU A 318 -15.19 -36.24 23.91
CA LEU A 318 -15.65 -37.21 22.91
C LEU A 318 -17.12 -37.58 23.14
N TYR A 319 -17.50 -37.91 24.37
CA TYR A 319 -18.89 -38.21 24.70
C TYR A 319 -19.84 -37.04 24.35
N LYS A 320 -19.45 -35.82 24.62
CA LYS A 320 -20.26 -34.62 24.28
C LYS A 320 -20.39 -34.43 22.77
N ILE A 321 -19.31 -34.64 22.00
CA ILE A 321 -19.33 -34.51 20.53
C ILE A 321 -20.23 -35.61 19.95
N GLU A 322 -20.08 -36.87 20.35
CA GLU A 322 -20.93 -37.98 19.90
C GLU A 322 -22.40 -37.77 20.23
N ALA A 323 -22.69 -37.30 21.44
CA ALA A 323 -24.06 -37.03 21.85
C ALA A 323 -24.69 -35.91 21.03
N ALA A 324 -23.92 -34.88 20.70
CA ALA A 324 -24.37 -33.77 19.86
C ALA A 324 -24.58 -34.24 18.40
N GLU A 325 -23.65 -35.03 17.83
CA GLU A 325 -23.74 -35.56 16.46
C GLU A 325 -24.95 -36.50 16.29
N LYS A 326 -25.25 -37.34 17.29
CA LYS A 326 -26.45 -38.20 17.25
C LYS A 326 -27.78 -37.44 17.27
N ALA A 327 -27.74 -36.18 17.72
CA ALA A 327 -28.92 -35.30 17.75
C ALA A 327 -29.12 -34.50 16.43
N THR A 328 -28.16 -34.54 15.52
CA THR A 328 -28.20 -33.79 14.24
C THR A 328 -28.49 -34.73 13.06
N PRO A 329 -29.17 -34.25 11.99
CA PRO A 329 -29.49 -35.06 10.82
C PRO A 329 -28.32 -35.22 9.84
N LEU A 330 -27.30 -34.39 9.93
CA LEU A 330 -26.15 -34.38 9.04
C LEU A 330 -24.91 -34.98 9.73
N PRO A 331 -24.03 -35.69 8.98
CA PRO A 331 -22.75 -36.10 9.50
C PRO A 331 -21.87 -34.87 9.79
N LEU A 332 -21.02 -34.92 10.80
CA LEU A 332 -20.20 -33.81 11.32
C LEU A 332 -19.42 -33.08 10.23
N PHE A 333 -18.88 -33.79 9.25
CA PHE A 333 -18.20 -33.22 8.08
C PHE A 333 -19.13 -32.31 7.23
N ALA A 334 -20.35 -32.79 6.91
CA ALA A 334 -21.30 -32.03 6.10
C ALA A 334 -21.84 -30.83 6.87
N GLU A 335 -22.05 -31.01 8.16
CA GLU A 335 -22.47 -29.95 9.08
C GLU A 335 -21.42 -28.82 9.14
N MET A 336 -20.13 -29.15 9.33
CA MET A 336 -19.06 -28.17 9.34
C MET A 336 -18.98 -27.39 8.01
N LEU A 337 -19.11 -28.08 6.88
CA LEU A 337 -19.10 -27.45 5.56
C LEU A 337 -20.30 -26.49 5.38
N LEU A 338 -21.48 -26.91 5.82
CA LEU A 338 -22.69 -26.10 5.75
C LEU A 338 -22.57 -24.84 6.61
N VAL A 339 -22.06 -24.94 7.84
CA VAL A 339 -21.88 -23.79 8.72
C VAL A 339 -20.88 -22.81 8.13
N ILE A 340 -19.74 -23.28 7.61
CA ILE A 340 -18.75 -22.43 6.95
C ILE A 340 -19.39 -21.68 5.76
N LEU A 341 -20.17 -22.38 4.93
CA LEU A 341 -20.83 -21.78 3.77
C LEU A 341 -21.87 -20.72 4.20
N LEU A 342 -22.66 -20.99 5.23
CA LEU A 342 -23.62 -20.02 5.76
C LEU A 342 -22.92 -18.78 6.34
N LEU A 343 -21.82 -18.93 7.05
CA LEU A 343 -21.03 -17.81 7.54
C LEU A 343 -20.47 -16.96 6.42
N GLU A 344 -20.03 -17.58 5.29
CA GLU A 344 -19.59 -16.84 4.11
C GLU A 344 -20.74 -16.07 3.43
N ILE A 345 -21.93 -16.67 3.34
CA ILE A 345 -23.13 -16.00 2.81
C ILE A 345 -23.48 -14.78 3.65
N ILE A 346 -23.46 -14.92 4.99
CA ILE A 346 -23.76 -13.81 5.90
C ILE A 346 -22.74 -12.69 5.75
N ARG A 347 -21.48 -13.04 5.66
CA ARG A 347 -20.41 -12.06 5.45
C ARG A 347 -20.58 -11.32 4.11
N GLU A 348 -20.80 -12.04 3.03
CA GLU A 348 -21.01 -11.46 1.70
C GLU A 348 -22.24 -10.54 1.68
N ALA A 349 -23.33 -10.96 2.33
CA ALA A 349 -24.51 -10.12 2.51
C ALA A 349 -24.19 -8.86 3.32
N GLY A 350 -23.40 -9.00 4.41
CA GLY A 350 -22.98 -7.88 5.26
C GLY A 350 -22.18 -6.81 4.53
N LEU A 351 -21.32 -7.21 3.58
CA LEU A 351 -20.54 -6.27 2.75
C LEU A 351 -21.40 -5.45 1.79
N ARG A 352 -22.57 -5.97 1.38
CA ARG A 352 -23.47 -5.31 0.41
C ARG A 352 -24.58 -4.51 1.06
N MET A 353 -24.76 -4.62 2.37
CA MET A 353 -25.80 -3.88 3.09
C MET A 353 -25.37 -2.46 3.46
N PRO A 354 -26.30 -1.48 3.45
CA PRO A 354 -26.05 -0.16 4.01
C PRO A 354 -25.58 -0.26 5.46
N GLN A 355 -24.61 0.54 5.86
CA GLN A 355 -24.01 0.50 7.22
C GLN A 355 -25.05 0.61 8.35
N SER A 356 -26.12 1.37 8.13
CA SER A 356 -27.22 1.53 9.09
C SER A 356 -27.96 0.24 9.40
N LEU A 357 -28.02 -0.71 8.49
CA LEU A 357 -28.70 -2.00 8.64
C LEU A 357 -27.74 -3.15 8.98
N GLY A 358 -26.48 -3.03 8.61
CA GLY A 358 -25.49 -4.11 8.71
C GLY A 358 -25.31 -4.64 10.13
N HIS A 359 -25.26 -3.77 11.14
CA HIS A 359 -25.14 -4.19 12.54
C HIS A 359 -26.36 -4.97 13.03
N SER A 360 -27.55 -4.52 12.71
CA SER A 360 -28.80 -5.18 13.15
C SER A 360 -28.96 -6.54 12.49
N VAL A 361 -28.70 -6.65 11.20
CA VAL A 361 -28.81 -7.92 10.46
C VAL A 361 -27.72 -8.91 10.90
N SER A 362 -26.50 -8.46 11.17
CA SER A 362 -25.44 -9.32 11.68
C SER A 362 -25.80 -9.91 13.06
N LEU A 363 -26.39 -9.09 13.94
CA LEU A 363 -26.83 -9.55 15.26
C LEU A 363 -27.95 -10.58 15.14
N VAL A 364 -28.98 -10.31 14.33
CA VAL A 364 -30.12 -11.22 14.11
C VAL A 364 -29.62 -12.52 13.44
N SER A 365 -28.74 -12.45 12.47
CA SER A 365 -28.16 -13.63 11.81
C SER A 365 -27.37 -14.50 12.80
N ALA A 366 -26.55 -13.88 13.65
CA ALA A 366 -25.80 -14.60 14.67
C ALA A 366 -26.73 -15.30 15.66
N LEU A 367 -27.84 -14.66 16.08
CA LEU A 367 -28.84 -15.25 16.95
C LEU A 367 -29.57 -16.42 16.28
N ILE A 368 -30.02 -16.26 15.04
CA ILE A 368 -30.74 -17.29 14.30
C ILE A 368 -29.85 -18.53 14.09
N ILE A 369 -28.61 -18.35 13.66
CA ILE A 369 -27.68 -19.46 13.41
C ILE A 369 -27.20 -20.07 14.73
N GLY A 370 -26.89 -19.24 15.75
CA GLY A 370 -26.42 -19.72 17.02
C GLY A 370 -27.49 -20.48 17.78
N ASP A 371 -28.60 -19.83 18.11
CA ASP A 371 -29.59 -20.39 19.01
C ASP A 371 -30.64 -21.24 18.30
N ALA A 372 -31.22 -20.77 17.20
CA ALA A 372 -32.27 -21.49 16.50
C ALA A 372 -31.80 -22.78 15.86
N ALA A 373 -30.60 -22.78 15.20
CA ALA A 373 -30.06 -23.98 14.59
C ALA A 373 -29.68 -25.07 15.60
N ILE A 374 -29.19 -24.68 16.79
CA ILE A 374 -28.93 -25.61 17.90
C ILE A 374 -30.21 -26.10 18.48
N ALA A 375 -31.18 -25.22 18.78
CA ALA A 375 -32.45 -25.57 19.39
C ALA A 375 -33.31 -26.53 18.55
N THR A 376 -33.21 -26.43 17.22
CA THR A 376 -33.87 -27.33 16.27
C THR A 376 -33.12 -28.62 16.01
N GLY A 377 -31.94 -28.80 16.60
CA GLY A 377 -31.08 -29.97 16.34
C GLY A 377 -30.53 -30.04 14.89
N LEU A 378 -30.56 -28.94 14.13
CA LEU A 378 -29.99 -28.90 12.78
C LEU A 378 -28.47 -28.84 12.79
N MET A 379 -27.89 -28.26 13.84
CA MET A 379 -26.45 -28.08 14.01
C MET A 379 -26.00 -28.38 15.43
N SER A 380 -24.83 -28.96 15.55
CA SER A 380 -24.22 -29.30 16.82
C SER A 380 -23.44 -28.12 17.41
N THR A 381 -23.50 -27.97 18.75
CA THR A 381 -22.78 -26.91 19.46
C THR A 381 -21.26 -26.93 19.21
N PRO A 382 -20.55 -28.08 19.18
CA PRO A 382 -19.12 -28.14 18.92
C PRO A 382 -18.72 -27.60 17.52
N VAL A 383 -19.53 -27.90 16.50
CA VAL A 383 -19.28 -27.43 15.11
C VAL A 383 -19.44 -25.91 15.03
N ILE A 384 -20.53 -25.37 15.58
CA ILE A 384 -20.76 -23.93 15.61
C ILE A 384 -19.65 -23.21 16.38
N PHE A 385 -19.19 -23.75 17.51
CA PHE A 385 -18.12 -23.18 18.31
C PHE A 385 -16.81 -23.07 17.49
N VAL A 386 -16.38 -24.16 16.83
CA VAL A 386 -15.18 -24.19 16.01
C VAL A 386 -15.29 -23.24 14.80
N ALA A 387 -16.44 -23.28 14.11
CA ALA A 387 -16.68 -22.41 12.96
C ALA A 387 -16.68 -20.91 13.36
N SER A 388 -17.27 -20.56 14.51
CA SER A 388 -17.30 -19.18 15.01
C SER A 388 -15.91 -18.65 15.36
N ILE A 389 -15.06 -19.45 16.01
CA ILE A 389 -13.68 -19.07 16.30
C ILE A 389 -12.93 -18.78 14.99
N THR A 390 -13.08 -19.64 13.98
CA THR A 390 -12.38 -19.45 12.69
C THR A 390 -12.93 -18.25 11.92
N ALA A 391 -14.21 -17.96 12.00
CA ALA A 391 -14.84 -16.79 11.40
C ALA A 391 -14.33 -15.47 12.02
N ILE A 392 -14.09 -15.47 13.35
CA ILE A 392 -13.51 -14.30 14.03
C ILE A 392 -12.01 -14.17 13.72
N ALA A 393 -11.30 -15.29 13.70
CA ALA A 393 -9.84 -15.30 13.48
C ALA A 393 -9.45 -14.76 12.11
N VAL A 394 -10.27 -14.91 11.07
CA VAL A 394 -10.00 -14.40 9.72
C VAL A 394 -9.92 -12.88 9.67
N PHE A 395 -10.66 -12.16 10.52
CA PHE A 395 -10.64 -10.69 10.56
C PHE A 395 -9.34 -10.11 11.12
N VAL A 396 -8.50 -10.93 11.75
CA VAL A 396 -7.19 -10.52 12.27
C VAL A 396 -6.19 -10.30 11.11
N THR A 397 -6.41 -10.97 9.96
CA THR A 397 -5.54 -10.89 8.77
C THR A 397 -6.36 -10.65 7.50
N PRO A 398 -6.96 -9.45 7.33
CA PRO A 398 -7.89 -9.19 6.23
C PRO A 398 -7.25 -9.32 4.84
N GLY A 399 -5.96 -9.00 4.70
CA GLY A 399 -5.23 -9.14 3.42
C GLY A 399 -5.06 -10.58 2.92
N LEU A 400 -5.27 -11.58 3.80
CA LEU A 400 -5.23 -13.00 3.46
C LEU A 400 -6.61 -13.67 3.45
N TYR A 401 -7.68 -12.87 3.44
CA TYR A 401 -9.04 -13.41 3.54
C TYR A 401 -9.37 -14.39 2.41
N GLU A 402 -9.13 -13.99 1.15
CA GLU A 402 -9.46 -14.82 -0.02
C GLU A 402 -8.75 -16.17 -0.01
N PRO A 403 -7.41 -16.25 0.12
CA PRO A 403 -6.72 -17.53 0.20
C PRO A 403 -7.09 -18.33 1.46
N ALA A 404 -7.32 -17.68 2.61
CA ALA A 404 -7.69 -18.37 3.83
C ALA A 404 -9.05 -19.07 3.73
N THR A 405 -10.04 -18.41 3.11
CA THR A 405 -11.37 -18.99 2.91
C THR A 405 -11.33 -20.20 1.98
N LEU A 406 -10.65 -20.10 0.83
CA LEU A 406 -10.52 -21.23 -0.10
C LEU A 406 -9.76 -22.39 0.53
N LEU A 407 -8.68 -22.12 1.24
CA LEU A 407 -7.92 -23.13 1.97
C LEU A 407 -8.74 -23.79 3.06
N ARG A 408 -9.50 -23.03 3.84
CA ARG A 408 -10.37 -23.54 4.89
C ARG A 408 -11.40 -24.55 4.35
N ILE A 409 -12.09 -24.20 3.27
CA ILE A 409 -13.02 -25.11 2.58
C ILE A 409 -12.27 -26.33 2.08
N GLY A 410 -11.13 -26.15 1.43
CA GLY A 410 -10.29 -27.24 0.93
C GLY A 410 -9.78 -28.18 2.03
N THR A 411 -9.36 -27.66 3.18
CA THR A 411 -8.91 -28.47 4.33
C THR A 411 -10.04 -29.29 4.92
N VAL A 412 -11.25 -28.72 5.05
CA VAL A 412 -12.42 -29.45 5.53
C VAL A 412 -12.83 -30.55 4.56
N LEU A 413 -12.87 -30.26 3.26
CA LEU A 413 -13.19 -31.27 2.22
C LEU A 413 -12.19 -32.43 2.24
N LEU A 414 -10.90 -32.14 2.21
CA LEU A 414 -9.87 -33.18 2.19
C LEU A 414 -9.81 -33.97 3.51
N ALA A 415 -9.95 -33.29 4.65
CA ALA A 415 -10.00 -33.94 5.95
C ALA A 415 -11.26 -34.83 6.12
N GLY A 416 -12.42 -34.38 5.63
CA GLY A 416 -13.66 -35.15 5.69
C GLY A 416 -13.67 -36.39 4.78
N LEU A 417 -13.02 -36.30 3.60
CA LEU A 417 -12.98 -37.40 2.64
C LEU A 417 -11.87 -38.43 2.92
N ALA A 418 -10.69 -37.98 3.37
CA ALA A 418 -9.52 -38.82 3.51
C ALA A 418 -8.86 -38.78 4.91
N GLY A 419 -9.53 -38.15 5.89
CA GLY A 419 -9.06 -38.09 7.27
C GLY A 419 -7.67 -37.46 7.42
N PRO A 420 -6.75 -38.08 8.19
CA PRO A 420 -5.40 -37.58 8.43
C PRO A 420 -4.56 -37.40 7.15
N VAL A 421 -4.75 -38.31 6.19
CA VAL A 421 -4.04 -38.24 4.89
C VAL A 421 -4.50 -37.03 4.10
N GLY A 422 -5.83 -36.75 4.10
CA GLY A 422 -6.40 -35.58 3.46
C GLY A 422 -5.93 -34.27 4.10
N LEU A 423 -5.87 -34.24 5.44
CA LEU A 423 -5.35 -33.07 6.17
C LEU A 423 -3.86 -32.84 5.86
N ALA A 424 -3.05 -33.88 5.82
CA ALA A 424 -1.64 -33.79 5.42
C ALA A 424 -1.50 -33.30 3.97
N ALA A 425 -2.31 -33.81 3.05
CA ALA A 425 -2.33 -33.35 1.66
C ALA A 425 -2.69 -31.87 1.54
N ALA A 426 -3.68 -31.39 2.31
CA ALA A 426 -4.04 -29.97 2.38
C ALA A 426 -2.89 -29.11 2.90
N PHE A 427 -2.19 -29.56 3.95
CA PHE A 427 -1.04 -28.86 4.51
C PHE A 427 0.13 -28.76 3.52
N PHE A 428 0.49 -29.88 2.86
CA PHE A 428 1.55 -29.85 1.84
C PHE A 428 1.12 -29.06 0.60
N GLY A 429 -0.13 -29.11 0.18
CA GLY A 429 -0.67 -28.27 -0.89
C GLY A 429 -0.57 -26.77 -0.56
N PHE A 430 -0.88 -26.38 0.66
CA PHE A 430 -0.68 -25.03 1.17
C PHE A 430 0.80 -24.62 1.10
N LEU A 431 1.72 -25.42 1.64
CA LEU A 431 3.15 -25.13 1.60
C LEU A 431 3.67 -25.02 0.16
N LEU A 432 3.27 -25.94 -0.71
CA LEU A 432 3.65 -25.93 -2.13
C LEU A 432 3.16 -24.64 -2.83
N SER A 433 1.93 -24.23 -2.55
CA SER A 433 1.38 -22.99 -3.09
C SER A 433 2.16 -21.76 -2.64
N LEU A 434 2.57 -21.70 -1.36
CA LEU A 434 3.39 -20.59 -0.85
C LEU A 434 4.78 -20.56 -1.48
N VAL A 435 5.45 -21.73 -1.58
CA VAL A 435 6.82 -21.83 -2.12
C VAL A 435 6.85 -21.55 -3.61
N SER A 436 5.83 -21.98 -4.36
CA SER A 436 5.74 -21.78 -5.82
C SER A 436 5.33 -20.39 -6.23
N THR A 437 4.84 -19.56 -5.28
CA THR A 437 4.39 -18.21 -5.58
C THR A 437 5.56 -17.25 -5.64
N GLU A 438 5.68 -16.52 -6.76
CA GLU A 438 6.67 -15.46 -6.96
C GLU A 438 6.06 -14.27 -7.70
N ALA A 439 6.59 -13.08 -7.46
CA ALA A 439 6.28 -11.87 -8.20
C ALA A 439 7.55 -11.24 -8.76
N LEU A 440 7.61 -11.06 -10.08
CA LEU A 440 8.70 -10.36 -10.76
C LEU A 440 10.10 -10.92 -10.46
N GLY A 441 10.20 -12.22 -10.12
CA GLY A 441 11.44 -12.88 -9.74
C GLY A 441 11.76 -12.82 -8.23
N VAL A 442 10.83 -12.35 -7.41
CA VAL A 442 10.93 -12.34 -5.94
C VAL A 442 10.04 -13.44 -5.38
N PRO A 443 10.60 -14.41 -4.65
CA PRO A 443 9.79 -15.42 -3.97
C PRO A 443 8.87 -14.78 -2.91
N TYR A 444 7.62 -15.23 -2.85
CA TYR A 444 6.62 -14.68 -1.91
C TYR A 444 6.99 -14.92 -0.45
N LEU A 445 7.68 -16.03 -0.16
CA LEU A 445 8.21 -16.37 1.17
C LEU A 445 9.53 -15.68 1.52
N ALA A 446 10.11 -14.83 0.64
CA ALA A 446 11.32 -14.11 1.04
C ALA A 446 11.05 -13.27 2.31
N PRO A 447 12.00 -13.16 3.22
CA PRO A 447 13.38 -13.68 3.22
C PRO A 447 13.55 -15.12 3.71
N HIS A 448 12.47 -15.81 4.06
CA HIS A 448 12.53 -17.18 4.53
C HIS A 448 12.58 -18.18 3.35
N PRO A 449 13.37 -19.22 3.39
CA PRO A 449 14.22 -19.72 4.48
C PRO A 449 15.65 -19.10 4.52
N PHE A 450 15.90 -17.95 3.92
CA PHE A 450 17.25 -17.35 3.84
C PHE A 450 17.47 -16.33 4.97
N PRO A 451 17.97 -16.76 6.17
CA PRO A 451 18.05 -15.89 7.36
C PRO A 451 19.14 -14.82 7.29
N GLN A 452 19.88 -14.72 6.18
CA GLN A 452 21.00 -13.80 6.02
C GLN A 452 20.63 -12.40 5.52
N GLN A 453 19.35 -12.12 5.31
CA GLN A 453 18.89 -10.82 4.83
C GLN A 453 18.26 -9.96 5.94
N PRO A 454 18.46 -8.64 5.94
CA PRO A 454 17.93 -7.73 6.98
C PRO A 454 16.41 -7.76 7.15
N LEU A 455 15.66 -8.25 6.16
CA LEU A 455 14.20 -8.47 6.23
C LEU A 455 13.78 -9.53 7.26
N SER A 456 14.67 -10.49 7.61
CA SER A 456 14.37 -11.49 8.64
C SER A 456 14.23 -10.86 10.04
N GLU A 457 14.69 -9.63 10.21
CA GLU A 457 14.66 -8.92 11.49
C GLU A 457 13.32 -8.22 11.75
N ASP A 458 12.47 -8.09 10.75
CA ASP A 458 11.13 -7.48 10.85
C ASP A 458 10.00 -8.39 10.34
N GLY A 459 10.22 -9.69 10.27
CA GLY A 459 9.19 -10.66 9.87
C GLY A 459 8.25 -11.01 11.03
N VAL A 460 8.43 -12.20 11.62
CA VAL A 460 7.61 -12.70 12.74
C VAL A 460 7.90 -11.93 14.03
N LEU A 461 9.20 -11.72 14.34
CA LEU A 461 9.64 -10.98 15.53
C LEU A 461 10.16 -9.62 15.10
N ARG A 462 9.56 -8.56 15.65
CA ARG A 462 9.98 -7.20 15.39
C ARG A 462 11.14 -6.80 16.31
N ARG A 463 12.24 -6.32 15.73
CA ARG A 463 13.31 -5.66 16.49
C ARG A 463 12.98 -4.20 16.83
N ASN A 464 13.75 -3.63 17.76
CA ASN A 464 13.55 -2.24 18.13
C ASN A 464 13.78 -1.32 16.91
N TYR A 465 12.91 -0.32 16.72
CA TYR A 465 12.94 0.61 15.57
C TYR A 465 14.32 1.28 15.39
N ARG A 466 15.03 1.57 16.49
CA ARG A 466 16.40 2.11 16.45
C ARG A 466 17.40 1.16 15.76
N GLN A 467 17.20 -0.13 15.84
CA GLN A 467 18.05 -1.14 15.18
C GLN A 467 17.66 -1.30 13.72
N LEU A 468 16.36 -1.29 13.43
CA LEU A 468 15.83 -1.35 12.07
C LEU A 468 16.26 -0.13 11.23
N SER A 469 16.18 1.09 11.79
CA SER A 469 16.52 2.33 11.08
C SER A 469 18.01 2.45 10.72
N ARG A 470 18.92 1.73 11.41
CA ARG A 470 20.36 1.78 11.12
C ARG A 470 20.78 0.98 9.89
N ARG A 471 19.99 0.01 9.43
CA ARG A 471 20.39 -0.94 8.38
C ARG A 471 19.80 -0.69 7.02
N GLY A 472 18.92 0.30 6.86
CA GLY A 472 18.27 0.64 5.60
C GLY A 472 17.47 -0.55 5.04
N PHE A 473 16.16 -0.51 5.15
CA PHE A 473 15.27 -1.46 4.51
C PHE A 473 15.42 -1.34 2.99
N ASN A 474 16.01 -2.32 2.35
CA ASN A 474 15.99 -2.41 0.90
C ASN A 474 15.93 -3.88 0.48
N ILE A 475 14.83 -4.27 -0.12
CA ILE A 475 14.58 -5.64 -0.61
C ILE A 475 15.64 -6.06 -1.64
N TRP A 476 16.27 -5.07 -2.31
CA TRP A 476 17.13 -5.27 -3.48
C TRP A 476 18.60 -5.02 -3.20
N GLN A 477 19.05 -4.88 -1.96
CA GLN A 477 20.48 -4.82 -1.71
C GLN A 477 21.15 -6.07 -2.27
N LYS A 478 21.42 -6.06 -3.58
CA LYS A 478 22.49 -6.87 -4.14
C LYS A 478 23.71 -6.61 -3.26
N ARG A 479 24.23 -7.64 -2.63
CA ARG A 479 25.57 -7.60 -2.06
C ARG A 479 26.48 -6.96 -3.11
N GLU A 480 26.83 -5.69 -2.97
CA GLU A 480 28.07 -5.18 -3.51
C GLU A 480 29.16 -5.99 -2.80
N LYS A 481 29.58 -7.05 -3.44
CA LYS A 481 30.80 -7.76 -3.09
C LYS A 481 31.90 -6.71 -3.11
N GLY A 482 32.38 -6.30 -1.94
CA GLY A 482 33.72 -5.79 -1.80
C GLY A 482 33.95 -4.29 -1.86
N LYS A 483 33.13 -3.46 -1.15
CA LYS A 483 33.66 -2.20 -0.62
C LYS A 483 33.47 -2.18 0.89
N ARG A 484 34.45 -2.73 1.61
CA ARG A 484 34.70 -2.39 2.98
C ARG A 484 34.91 -0.87 3.02
N ARG A 485 34.06 -0.14 3.69
CA ARG A 485 34.35 1.18 4.14
C ARG A 485 35.49 1.06 5.16
N SER A 486 36.68 1.45 4.75
CA SER A 486 37.78 1.84 5.63
C SER A 486 37.38 3.10 6.39
#